data_8456f1b501ec92ec774f24b48c62fb0d
#
_entry.id   8456f1b501ec92ec774f24b48c62fb0d
#
_cell.length_a   1.000
_cell.length_b   1.000
_cell.length_c   1.000
_cell.angle_alpha   90.00
_cell.angle_beta   90.00
_cell.angle_gamma   90.00
#
_symmetry.space_group_name_H-M   'P 1'
#
loop_
_entity.id
_entity.type
_entity.pdbx_description
1 polymer ?
#
loop_
_entity_poly.entity_id
_entity_poly.type
_entity_poly.pdbx_seq_one_letter_code
_entity_poly.pdbx_strand_id
1 'polypeptide(L)'
;MSKILIVEDEESIAELEKDYLELSGFEVEIKNNGTEGLEKALNEEFDLFILDLMLPGTDGFEICKKIREVKNTPIIMVSAKKEDIDKIRGLGLGADDYITKPFSPSEMVARVKAHMARYERLIGSGQPSNEMVEIRGLKIDKTARRVWVNGEEKTFTTKEFDLLTFLAQNPNHVFTKEELFSKIWDMESIGDIATVTVHIKKIREKIEFNTAKPQYIETIWGVGYRFKV
;
A
#
# COMPACT_ATOMS: atom_id res chain seq x y z
N MET A 1 -15.37 -0.28 15.35
CA MET A 1 -15.00 1.04 14.85
C MET A 1 -13.55 0.90 14.44
N SER A 2 -13.18 1.33 13.24
CA SER A 2 -11.82 1.11 12.75
C SER A 2 -10.86 2.09 13.40
N LYS A 3 -9.71 1.59 13.85
CA LYS A 3 -8.72 2.31 14.65
C LYS A 3 -7.52 2.74 13.79
N ILE A 4 -7.20 4.03 13.83
CA ILE A 4 -6.11 4.65 13.05
C ILE A 4 -5.05 5.19 14.01
N LEU A 5 -3.78 4.94 13.71
CA LEU A 5 -2.65 5.59 14.37
C LEU A 5 -2.08 6.68 13.46
N ILE A 6 -2.03 7.90 13.98
CA ILE A 6 -1.31 9.03 13.37
C ILE A 6 0.01 9.20 14.11
N VAL A 7 1.11 9.31 13.37
CA VAL A 7 2.41 9.69 13.90
C VAL A 7 2.84 10.98 13.20
N GLU A 8 2.70 12.10 13.90
CA GLU A 8 2.89 13.48 13.41
C GLU A 8 3.40 14.34 14.55
N ASP A 9 4.52 15.02 14.38
CA ASP A 9 5.14 15.82 15.42
C ASP A 9 4.54 17.21 15.56
N GLU A 10 3.90 17.73 14.52
CA GLU A 10 3.21 19.00 14.56
C GLU A 10 1.78 18.83 15.13
N GLU A 11 1.61 19.16 16.42
CA GLU A 11 0.37 18.94 17.18
C GLU A 11 -0.87 19.54 16.48
N SER A 12 -0.73 20.72 15.88
CA SER A 12 -1.83 21.39 15.17
C SER A 12 -2.30 20.63 13.92
N ILE A 13 -1.37 19.98 13.21
CA ILE A 13 -1.69 19.13 12.07
C ILE A 13 -2.30 17.84 12.54
N ALA A 14 -1.69 17.18 13.52
CA ALA A 14 -2.17 15.93 14.08
C ALA A 14 -3.60 16.03 14.63
N GLU A 15 -3.92 17.08 15.37
CA GLU A 15 -5.29 17.31 15.89
C GLU A 15 -6.28 17.60 14.76
N LEU A 16 -5.89 18.39 13.74
CA LEU A 16 -6.73 18.64 12.58
C LEU A 16 -7.05 17.34 11.82
N GLU A 17 -6.05 16.51 11.58
CA GLU A 17 -6.20 15.20 10.94
C GLU A 17 -7.14 14.30 11.74
N LYS A 18 -6.93 14.23 13.05
CA LYS A 18 -7.76 13.47 13.98
C LYS A 18 -9.21 13.91 13.94
N ASP A 19 -9.48 15.23 14.07
CA ASP A 19 -10.84 15.76 14.09
C ASP A 19 -11.63 15.34 12.82
N TYR A 20 -11.02 15.47 11.63
CA TYR A 20 -11.67 15.08 10.38
C TYR A 20 -11.88 13.57 10.25
N LEU A 21 -10.99 12.77 10.77
CA LEU A 21 -11.12 11.32 10.76
C LEU A 21 -12.17 10.85 11.78
N GLU A 22 -12.20 11.43 12.98
CA GLU A 22 -13.21 11.12 14.00
C GLU A 22 -14.62 11.53 13.56
N LEU A 23 -14.78 12.71 12.94
CA LEU A 23 -16.02 13.13 12.28
C LEU A 23 -16.47 12.17 11.17
N SER A 24 -15.53 11.43 10.61
CA SER A 24 -15.77 10.43 9.56
C SER A 24 -16.03 9.02 10.12
N GLY A 25 -16.06 8.86 11.45
CA GLY A 25 -16.43 7.61 12.13
C GLY A 25 -15.26 6.68 12.45
N PHE A 26 -14.03 7.17 12.45
CA PHE A 26 -12.85 6.41 12.87
C PHE A 26 -12.52 6.67 14.35
N GLU A 27 -11.83 5.74 14.98
CA GLU A 27 -11.16 5.94 16.26
C GLU A 27 -9.70 6.32 15.95
N VAL A 28 -9.21 7.43 16.51
CA VAL A 28 -7.90 7.95 16.17
C VAL A 28 -7.02 8.11 17.39
N GLU A 29 -5.81 7.60 17.30
CA GLU A 29 -4.77 7.80 18.30
C GLU A 29 -3.58 8.55 17.67
N ILE A 30 -3.00 9.52 18.39
CA ILE A 30 -1.88 10.34 17.95
C ILE A 30 -0.63 9.97 18.76
N LYS A 31 0.51 9.95 18.09
CA LYS A 31 1.86 10.00 18.67
C LYS A 31 2.66 11.11 18.01
N ASN A 32 3.28 11.96 18.83
CA ASN A 32 4.06 13.09 18.35
C ASN A 32 5.57 12.81 18.27
N ASN A 33 5.94 11.54 18.46
CA ASN A 33 7.32 11.09 18.39
C ASN A 33 7.40 9.76 17.65
N GLY A 34 8.34 9.64 16.71
CA GLY A 34 8.46 8.44 15.88
C GLY A 34 8.82 7.18 16.65
N THR A 35 9.60 7.29 17.74
CA THR A 35 9.96 6.12 18.56
C THR A 35 8.74 5.58 19.30
N GLU A 36 7.94 6.46 19.90
CA GLU A 36 6.69 6.08 20.57
C GLU A 36 5.65 5.55 19.57
N GLY A 37 5.56 6.21 18.39
CA GLY A 37 4.71 5.78 17.30
C GLY A 37 5.04 4.37 16.82
N LEU A 38 6.32 4.06 16.65
CA LEU A 38 6.79 2.73 16.27
C LEU A 38 6.46 1.69 17.34
N GLU A 39 6.78 1.97 18.61
CA GLU A 39 6.48 1.07 19.72
C GLU A 39 4.99 0.74 19.77
N LYS A 40 4.15 1.77 19.65
CA LYS A 40 2.69 1.62 19.63
C LYS A 40 2.21 0.80 18.43
N ALA A 41 2.72 1.10 17.22
CA ALA A 41 2.36 0.41 16.00
C ALA A 41 2.72 -1.09 16.02
N LEU A 42 3.79 -1.47 16.71
CA LEU A 42 4.21 -2.88 16.83
C LEU A 42 3.42 -3.64 17.89
N ASN A 43 3.05 -2.98 19.00
CA ASN A 43 2.46 -3.62 20.17
C ASN A 43 0.94 -3.65 20.17
N GLU A 44 0.27 -2.80 19.37
CA GLU A 44 -1.19 -2.73 19.30
C GLU A 44 -1.70 -2.93 17.88
N GLU A 45 -2.99 -3.28 17.77
CA GLU A 45 -3.64 -3.48 16.47
C GLU A 45 -4.30 -2.18 16.02
N PHE A 46 -4.01 -1.80 14.79
CA PHE A 46 -4.60 -0.68 14.06
C PHE A 46 -5.01 -1.16 12.68
N ASP A 47 -6.03 -0.51 12.13
CA ASP A 47 -6.57 -0.82 10.80
C ASP A 47 -5.90 0.02 9.69
N LEU A 48 -5.23 1.13 10.08
CA LEU A 48 -4.46 1.98 9.16
C LEU A 48 -3.45 2.83 9.95
N PHE A 49 -2.31 3.11 9.32
CA PHE A 49 -1.28 4.02 9.83
C PHE A 49 -1.16 5.25 8.92
N ILE A 50 -1.07 6.45 9.54
CA ILE A 50 -0.70 7.70 8.88
C ILE A 50 0.63 8.13 9.51
N LEU A 51 1.67 8.28 8.69
CA LEU A 51 3.04 8.54 9.15
C LEU A 51 3.61 9.78 8.49
N ASP A 52 3.99 10.79 9.28
CA ASP A 52 4.90 11.82 8.75
C ASP A 52 6.30 11.23 8.55
N LEU A 53 7.00 11.76 7.56
CA LEU A 53 8.39 11.39 7.30
C LEU A 53 9.37 12.04 8.26
N MET A 54 9.11 13.30 8.65
CA MET A 54 10.06 14.15 9.37
C MET A 54 9.76 14.13 10.87
N LEU A 55 9.87 12.95 11.49
CA LEU A 55 9.58 12.76 12.91
C LEU A 55 10.84 12.85 13.79
N PRO A 56 10.73 13.38 15.01
CA PRO A 56 11.78 13.25 16.01
C PRO A 56 11.91 11.79 16.48
N GLY A 57 13.14 11.37 16.73
CA GLY A 57 13.45 9.99 17.11
C GLY A 57 13.58 9.08 15.90
N THR A 58 12.62 8.20 15.65
CA THR A 58 12.60 7.30 14.51
C THR A 58 11.87 7.95 13.33
N ASP A 59 12.50 8.05 12.16
CA ASP A 59 11.89 8.64 10.97
C ASP A 59 10.76 7.77 10.38
N GLY A 60 9.86 8.39 9.62
CA GLY A 60 8.69 7.71 9.05
C GLY A 60 9.05 6.58 8.07
N PHE A 61 10.18 6.63 7.38
CA PHE A 61 10.64 5.56 6.52
C PHE A 61 11.05 4.31 7.31
N GLU A 62 11.76 4.52 8.42
CA GLU A 62 12.16 3.42 9.30
C GLU A 62 10.96 2.80 10.00
N ILE A 63 9.99 3.62 10.44
CA ILE A 63 8.72 3.14 11.00
C ILE A 63 7.98 2.28 9.99
N CYS A 64 7.79 2.76 8.76
CA CYS A 64 7.13 2.02 7.70
C CYS A 64 7.81 0.67 7.44
N LYS A 65 9.14 0.67 7.31
CA LYS A 65 9.92 -0.55 7.10
C LYS A 65 9.69 -1.57 8.21
N LYS A 66 9.78 -1.14 9.48
CA LYS A 66 9.61 -2.03 10.63
C LYS A 66 8.19 -2.57 10.78
N ILE A 67 7.17 -1.75 10.52
CA ILE A 67 5.79 -2.21 10.48
C ILE A 67 5.63 -3.28 9.40
N ARG A 68 6.20 -3.09 8.21
CA ARG A 68 6.10 -4.04 7.09
C ARG A 68 6.80 -5.39 7.33
N GLU A 69 7.75 -5.46 8.23
CA GLU A 69 8.37 -6.73 8.62
C GLU A 69 7.39 -7.67 9.34
N VAL A 70 6.32 -7.11 9.96
CA VAL A 70 5.40 -7.87 10.83
C VAL A 70 3.91 -7.68 10.51
N LYS A 71 3.52 -6.60 9.82
CA LYS A 71 2.12 -6.26 9.54
C LYS A 71 1.90 -5.86 8.08
N ASN A 72 0.71 -6.22 7.56
CA ASN A 72 0.24 -5.83 6.21
C ASN A 72 -0.82 -4.71 6.25
N THR A 73 -1.06 -4.11 7.41
CA THR A 73 -1.99 -3.00 7.63
C THR A 73 -1.66 -1.83 6.69
N PRO A 74 -2.64 -1.17 6.06
CA PRO A 74 -2.38 -0.04 5.17
C PRO A 74 -1.57 1.08 5.83
N ILE A 75 -0.60 1.62 5.10
CA ILE A 75 0.24 2.76 5.54
C ILE A 75 0.13 3.87 4.51
N ILE A 76 -0.29 5.05 4.96
CA ILE A 76 -0.26 6.30 4.19
C ILE A 76 0.88 7.16 4.75
N MET A 77 1.82 7.53 3.89
CA MET A 77 2.85 8.50 4.25
C MET A 77 2.38 9.93 3.96
N VAL A 78 2.70 10.84 4.86
CA VAL A 78 2.41 12.27 4.72
C VAL A 78 3.73 13.04 4.81
N SER A 79 3.98 14.03 3.96
CA SER A 79 5.21 14.80 4.05
C SER A 79 5.17 16.13 3.29
N ALA A 80 5.93 17.12 3.78
CA ALA A 80 6.22 18.36 3.07
C ALA A 80 7.19 18.16 1.90
N LYS A 81 7.88 17.02 1.81
CA LYS A 81 8.83 16.70 0.74
C LYS A 81 8.08 16.39 -0.57
N LYS A 82 8.32 17.21 -1.58
CA LYS A 82 7.70 17.10 -2.91
C LYS A 82 8.56 16.34 -3.92
N GLU A 83 9.78 15.95 -3.53
CA GLU A 83 10.69 15.28 -4.46
C GLU A 83 10.22 13.87 -4.77
N ASP A 84 10.19 13.52 -6.03
CA ASP A 84 9.77 12.19 -6.50
C ASP A 84 10.62 11.08 -5.89
N ILE A 85 11.86 11.37 -5.54
CA ILE A 85 12.77 10.39 -4.92
C ILE A 85 12.30 9.96 -3.52
N ASP A 86 11.73 10.87 -2.72
CA ASP A 86 11.19 10.54 -1.40
C ASP A 86 9.89 9.74 -1.50
N LYS A 87 9.03 10.06 -2.47
CA LYS A 87 7.82 9.28 -2.78
C LYS A 87 8.18 7.87 -3.23
N ILE A 88 9.12 7.74 -4.17
CA ILE A 88 9.61 6.46 -4.67
C ILE A 88 10.22 5.64 -3.53
N ARG A 89 10.96 6.28 -2.61
CA ARG A 89 11.53 5.62 -1.44
C ARG A 89 10.46 5.10 -0.50
N GLY A 90 9.47 5.93 -0.12
CA GLY A 90 8.37 5.55 0.78
C GLY A 90 7.57 4.36 0.25
N LEU A 91 7.15 4.45 -1.00
CA LEU A 91 6.43 3.36 -1.69
C LEU A 91 7.31 2.11 -1.85
N GLY A 92 8.60 2.30 -2.12
CA GLY A 92 9.58 1.21 -2.19
C GLY A 92 9.81 0.51 -0.85
N LEU A 93 9.55 1.16 0.29
CA LEU A 93 9.59 0.57 1.63
C LEU A 93 8.27 -0.09 2.04
N GLY A 94 7.22 0.01 1.21
CA GLY A 94 5.96 -0.68 1.41
C GLY A 94 4.80 0.20 1.86
N ALA A 95 4.91 1.53 1.78
CA ALA A 95 3.76 2.40 1.92
C ALA A 95 2.74 2.14 0.80
N ASP A 96 1.45 2.21 1.12
CA ASP A 96 0.37 1.99 0.16
C ASP A 96 0.01 3.27 -0.59
N ASP A 97 0.24 4.44 0.05
CA ASP A 97 -0.01 5.75 -0.54
C ASP A 97 0.94 6.81 0.03
N TYR A 98 0.98 7.97 -0.63
CA TYR A 98 1.81 9.10 -0.24
C TYR A 98 1.06 10.41 -0.49
N ILE A 99 0.93 11.25 0.54
CA ILE A 99 0.26 12.54 0.50
C ILE A 99 1.29 13.66 0.72
N THR A 100 1.30 14.66 -0.15
CA THR A 100 2.19 15.82 0.02
C THR A 100 1.51 16.95 0.77
N LYS A 101 2.16 17.51 1.80
CA LYS A 101 1.74 18.73 2.47
C LYS A 101 2.00 19.97 1.56
N PRO A 102 1.12 20.99 1.52
CA PRO A 102 -0.18 21.02 2.18
C PRO A 102 -1.22 20.18 1.43
N PHE A 103 -2.07 19.50 2.14
CA PHE A 103 -3.18 18.72 1.62
C PHE A 103 -4.51 19.19 2.23
N SER A 104 -5.61 18.86 1.58
CA SER A 104 -6.93 19.05 2.16
C SER A 104 -7.24 17.93 3.14
N PRO A 105 -7.73 18.21 4.37
CA PRO A 105 -8.19 17.17 5.28
C PRO A 105 -9.23 16.23 4.65
N SER A 106 -10.09 16.77 3.79
CA SER A 106 -11.07 15.97 3.04
C SER A 106 -10.42 15.01 2.05
N GLU A 107 -9.28 15.38 1.45
CA GLU A 107 -8.49 14.50 0.59
C GLU A 107 -7.92 13.33 1.40
N MET A 108 -7.33 13.62 2.56
CA MET A 108 -6.80 12.58 3.44
C MET A 108 -7.90 11.60 3.87
N VAL A 109 -9.06 12.11 4.31
CA VAL A 109 -10.21 11.26 4.68
C VAL A 109 -10.68 10.39 3.52
N ALA A 110 -10.76 10.95 2.30
CA ALA A 110 -11.15 10.18 1.12
C ALA A 110 -10.17 9.03 0.85
N ARG A 111 -8.86 9.27 0.95
CA ARG A 111 -7.81 8.26 0.79
C ARG A 111 -7.88 7.19 1.88
N VAL A 112 -8.01 7.60 3.14
CA VAL A 112 -8.20 6.67 4.27
C VAL A 112 -9.41 5.77 4.04
N LYS A 113 -10.57 6.34 3.69
CA LYS A 113 -11.79 5.56 3.39
C LYS A 113 -11.59 4.59 2.23
N ALA A 114 -10.91 5.00 1.17
CA ALA A 114 -10.63 4.16 0.02
C ALA A 114 -9.74 2.96 0.41
N HIS A 115 -8.66 3.20 1.15
CA HIS A 115 -7.76 2.14 1.63
C HIS A 115 -8.47 1.20 2.60
N MET A 116 -9.26 1.72 3.55
CA MET A 116 -10.03 0.94 4.51
C MET A 116 -11.09 0.06 3.83
N ALA A 117 -11.94 0.65 2.98
CA ALA A 117 -12.98 -0.08 2.27
C ALA A 117 -12.41 -1.19 1.38
N ARG A 118 -11.22 -0.98 0.85
CA ARG A 118 -10.51 -1.99 0.07
C ARG A 118 -9.97 -3.10 0.97
N TYR A 119 -9.35 -2.76 2.07
CA TYR A 119 -8.85 -3.71 3.07
C TYR A 119 -9.98 -4.56 3.65
N GLU A 120 -11.11 -3.94 4.02
CA GLU A 120 -12.31 -4.65 4.51
C GLU A 120 -12.93 -5.57 3.46
N ARG A 121 -13.04 -5.14 2.19
CA ARG A 121 -13.50 -6.02 1.10
C ARG A 121 -12.61 -7.25 0.94
N LEU A 122 -11.35 -7.11 1.23
CA LEU A 122 -10.34 -8.15 1.10
C LEU A 122 -10.32 -9.12 2.30
N ILE A 123 -10.65 -8.62 3.51
CA ILE A 123 -10.79 -9.44 4.73
C ILE A 123 -12.23 -9.96 4.89
N GLY A 124 -13.23 -9.16 4.49
CA GLY A 124 -14.65 -9.38 4.79
C GLY A 124 -15.46 -10.22 3.80
N SER A 125 -14.86 -10.68 2.70
CA SER A 125 -15.56 -11.56 1.74
C SER A 125 -15.65 -13.00 2.25
N GLY A 126 -16.40 -13.17 3.34
CA GLY A 126 -16.81 -14.47 3.87
C GLY A 126 -17.77 -15.19 2.96
N GLN A 127 -17.33 -15.67 1.81
CA GLN A 127 -17.87 -16.84 1.11
C GLN A 127 -16.71 -17.64 0.54
N PRO A 128 -16.63 -18.95 0.79
CA PRO A 128 -15.55 -19.77 0.26
C PRO A 128 -15.79 -20.09 -1.22
N SER A 129 -15.53 -19.14 -2.09
CA SER A 129 -15.13 -19.49 -3.44
C SER A 129 -13.60 -19.53 -3.40
N ASN A 130 -13.04 -20.71 -3.43
CA ASN A 130 -11.60 -20.92 -3.63
C ASN A 130 -11.22 -20.42 -5.02
N GLU A 131 -11.20 -19.11 -5.20
CA GLU A 131 -10.73 -18.49 -6.43
C GLU A 131 -9.21 -18.49 -6.43
N MET A 132 -8.66 -19.67 -6.77
CA MET A 132 -7.24 -19.86 -6.95
C MET A 132 -6.85 -19.47 -8.38
N VAL A 133 -5.85 -18.63 -8.52
CA VAL A 133 -5.15 -18.41 -9.78
C VAL A 133 -3.84 -19.18 -9.72
N GLU A 134 -3.65 -20.14 -10.62
CA GLU A 134 -2.45 -20.96 -10.68
C GLU A 134 -1.84 -20.88 -12.08
N ILE A 135 -0.62 -20.35 -12.17
CA ILE A 135 0.09 -20.13 -13.44
C ILE A 135 1.57 -20.42 -13.23
N ARG A 136 2.09 -21.49 -13.87
CA ARG A 136 3.52 -21.84 -13.89
C ARG A 136 4.22 -21.78 -12.53
N GLY A 137 3.66 -22.31 -11.47
CA GLY A 137 4.25 -22.29 -10.13
C GLY A 137 3.95 -21.04 -9.29
N LEU A 138 3.33 -20.02 -9.88
CA LEU A 138 2.70 -18.94 -9.12
C LEU A 138 1.29 -19.37 -8.75
N LYS A 139 0.97 -19.35 -7.46
CA LYS A 139 -0.34 -19.68 -6.91
C LYS A 139 -0.84 -18.52 -6.06
N ILE A 140 -2.00 -17.99 -6.37
CA ILE A 140 -2.62 -16.86 -5.68
C ILE A 140 -3.96 -17.32 -5.12
N ASP A 141 -4.09 -17.33 -3.80
CA ASP A 141 -5.38 -17.47 -3.12
C ASP A 141 -5.95 -16.08 -2.88
N LYS A 142 -6.98 -15.74 -3.64
CA LYS A 142 -7.63 -14.43 -3.56
C LYS A 142 -8.39 -14.25 -2.25
N THR A 143 -8.94 -15.34 -1.73
CA THR A 143 -9.75 -15.33 -0.51
C THR A 143 -8.88 -15.16 0.72
N ALA A 144 -7.81 -15.96 0.83
CA ALA A 144 -6.87 -15.88 1.95
C ALA A 144 -5.78 -14.81 1.75
N ARG A 145 -5.73 -14.15 0.58
CA ARG A 145 -4.69 -13.17 0.20
C ARG A 145 -3.26 -13.71 0.34
N ARG A 146 -3.07 -14.97 -0.01
CA ARG A 146 -1.78 -15.65 0.08
C ARG A 146 -1.23 -15.92 -1.31
N VAL A 147 0.07 -15.82 -1.46
CA VAL A 147 0.76 -16.07 -2.73
C VAL A 147 1.93 -17.03 -2.48
N TRP A 148 2.00 -18.05 -3.31
CA TRP A 148 3.14 -18.99 -3.32
C TRP A 148 3.83 -18.94 -4.68
N VAL A 149 5.15 -18.99 -4.64
CA VAL A 149 6.01 -19.09 -5.82
C VAL A 149 6.81 -20.38 -5.69
N ASN A 150 6.57 -21.33 -6.60
CA ASN A 150 7.16 -22.66 -6.56
C ASN A 150 6.99 -23.39 -5.20
N GLY A 151 5.84 -23.19 -4.56
CA GLY A 151 5.49 -23.79 -3.28
C GLY A 151 5.95 -23.01 -2.05
N GLU A 152 6.77 -21.97 -2.20
CA GLU A 152 7.19 -21.08 -1.12
C GLU A 152 6.25 -19.90 -0.98
N GLU A 153 5.70 -19.67 0.22
CA GLU A 153 4.84 -18.52 0.48
C GLU A 153 5.64 -17.23 0.51
N LYS A 154 5.13 -16.20 -0.18
CA LYS A 154 5.73 -14.86 -0.24
C LYS A 154 4.75 -13.82 0.32
N THR A 155 5.27 -12.90 1.11
CA THR A 155 4.48 -11.82 1.71
C THR A 155 4.38 -10.63 0.75
N PHE A 156 3.17 -10.09 0.59
CA PHE A 156 2.88 -8.93 -0.24
C PHE A 156 2.18 -7.85 0.58
N THR A 157 2.45 -6.59 0.28
CA THR A 157 1.61 -5.50 0.79
C THR A 157 0.24 -5.54 0.11
N THR A 158 -0.73 -4.84 0.66
CA THR A 158 -2.09 -4.78 0.10
C THR A 158 -2.09 -4.42 -1.38
N LYS A 159 -1.38 -3.36 -1.77
CA LYS A 159 -1.33 -2.88 -3.16
C LYS A 159 -0.52 -3.79 -4.09
N GLU A 160 0.56 -4.38 -3.61
CA GLU A 160 1.30 -5.38 -4.38
C GLU A 160 0.43 -6.61 -4.68
N PHE A 161 -0.29 -7.11 -3.68
CA PHE A 161 -1.20 -8.24 -3.86
C PHE A 161 -2.31 -7.93 -4.86
N ASP A 162 -2.93 -6.76 -4.74
CA ASP A 162 -4.02 -6.34 -5.61
C ASP A 162 -3.56 -6.18 -7.06
N LEU A 163 -2.41 -5.53 -7.25
CA LEU A 163 -1.83 -5.31 -8.59
C LEU A 163 -1.43 -6.64 -9.23
N LEU A 164 -0.79 -7.54 -8.47
CA LEU A 164 -0.42 -8.87 -8.95
C LEU A 164 -1.66 -9.67 -9.34
N THR A 165 -2.66 -9.71 -8.46
CA THR A 165 -3.91 -10.47 -8.68
C THR A 165 -4.67 -9.93 -9.88
N PHE A 166 -4.79 -8.60 -10.01
CA PHE A 166 -5.45 -7.98 -11.15
C PHE A 166 -4.76 -8.34 -12.47
N LEU A 167 -3.45 -8.24 -12.52
CA LEU A 167 -2.67 -8.60 -13.72
C LEU A 167 -2.78 -10.10 -14.05
N ALA A 168 -2.70 -10.98 -13.05
CA ALA A 168 -2.79 -12.43 -13.23
C ALA A 168 -4.17 -12.90 -13.67
N GLN A 169 -5.24 -12.16 -13.30
CA GLN A 169 -6.60 -12.41 -13.77
C GLN A 169 -6.88 -11.93 -15.20
N ASN A 170 -6.02 -11.06 -15.74
CA ASN A 170 -6.13 -10.51 -17.10
C ASN A 170 -4.87 -10.86 -17.91
N PRO A 171 -4.56 -12.16 -18.08
CA PRO A 171 -3.34 -12.56 -18.74
C PRO A 171 -3.30 -12.12 -20.21
N ASN A 172 -2.10 -11.81 -20.68
CA ASN A 172 -1.81 -11.36 -22.04
C ASN A 172 -2.46 -10.01 -22.44
N HIS A 173 -3.16 -9.34 -21.53
CA HIS A 173 -3.67 -7.99 -21.75
C HIS A 173 -2.61 -6.96 -21.31
N VAL A 174 -2.38 -5.95 -22.17
CA VAL A 174 -1.46 -4.85 -21.86
C VAL A 174 -2.25 -3.72 -21.19
N PHE A 175 -1.83 -3.33 -20.02
CA PHE A 175 -2.39 -2.18 -19.29
C PHE A 175 -1.40 -1.04 -19.24
N THR A 176 -1.86 0.17 -19.50
CA THR A 176 -1.06 1.38 -19.25
C THR A 176 -0.85 1.59 -17.75
N LYS A 177 0.10 2.45 -17.39
CA LYS A 177 0.31 2.80 -15.98
C LYS A 177 -0.89 3.53 -15.40
N GLU A 178 -1.53 4.37 -16.20
CA GLU A 178 -2.72 5.13 -15.87
C GLU A 178 -3.90 4.20 -15.57
N GLU A 179 -4.13 3.21 -16.44
CA GLU A 179 -5.18 2.21 -16.23
C GLU A 179 -4.93 1.39 -14.96
N LEU A 180 -3.69 0.92 -14.74
CA LEU A 180 -3.33 0.18 -13.54
C LEU A 180 -3.48 1.04 -12.30
N PHE A 181 -3.06 2.32 -12.38
CA PHE A 181 -3.21 3.25 -11.28
C PHE A 181 -4.70 3.42 -10.93
N SER A 182 -5.55 3.75 -11.91
CA SER A 182 -6.98 3.96 -11.68
C SER A 182 -7.70 2.70 -11.17
N LYS A 183 -7.27 1.49 -11.60
CA LYS A 183 -7.87 0.21 -11.15
C LYS A 183 -7.45 -0.19 -9.75
N ILE A 184 -6.23 0.15 -9.34
CA ILE A 184 -5.63 -0.31 -8.09
C ILE A 184 -5.66 0.77 -7.00
N TRP A 185 -5.64 2.05 -7.34
CA TRP A 185 -5.61 3.18 -6.38
C TRP A 185 -6.86 4.05 -6.35
N ASP A 186 -7.88 3.75 -7.19
CA ASP A 186 -9.12 4.49 -7.45
C ASP A 186 -8.92 5.85 -8.18
N MET A 187 -9.94 6.23 -8.99
CA MET A 187 -9.89 7.39 -9.89
C MET A 187 -9.84 8.76 -9.19
N GLU A 188 -10.10 8.83 -7.88
CA GLU A 188 -10.00 10.06 -7.08
C GLU A 188 -8.64 10.23 -6.41
N SER A 189 -7.75 9.24 -6.54
CA SER A 189 -6.40 9.34 -6.01
C SER A 189 -5.59 10.28 -6.89
N ILE A 190 -5.31 11.48 -6.42
CA ILE A 190 -4.27 12.36 -6.98
C ILE A 190 -2.91 11.77 -6.58
N GLY A 191 -2.60 10.58 -7.07
CA GLY A 191 -1.35 9.86 -6.83
C GLY A 191 -0.45 9.91 -8.06
N ASP A 192 0.83 9.68 -7.84
CA ASP A 192 1.81 9.65 -8.92
C ASP A 192 1.77 8.29 -9.64
N ILE A 193 1.64 8.32 -10.96
CA ILE A 193 1.73 7.14 -11.85
C ILE A 193 3.04 6.37 -11.65
N ALA A 194 4.10 7.04 -11.15
CA ALA A 194 5.37 6.41 -10.75
C ALA A 194 5.17 5.30 -9.70
N THR A 195 4.13 5.41 -8.87
CA THR A 195 3.74 4.40 -7.86
C THR A 195 3.56 3.01 -8.47
N VAL A 196 2.94 2.90 -9.64
CA VAL A 196 2.76 1.63 -10.36
C VAL A 196 4.12 0.98 -10.65
N THR A 197 5.07 1.76 -11.15
CA THR A 197 6.42 1.25 -11.51
C THR A 197 7.15 0.68 -10.30
N VAL A 198 7.04 1.34 -9.14
CA VAL A 198 7.66 0.88 -7.88
C VAL A 198 7.05 -0.44 -7.43
N HIS A 199 5.71 -0.54 -7.43
CA HIS A 199 5.03 -1.77 -7.03
C HIS A 199 5.31 -2.93 -8.00
N ILE A 200 5.33 -2.70 -9.31
CA ILE A 200 5.74 -3.71 -10.30
C ILE A 200 7.17 -4.21 -10.01
N LYS A 201 8.11 -3.31 -9.70
CA LYS A 201 9.47 -3.70 -9.32
C LYS A 201 9.48 -4.61 -8.09
N LYS A 202 8.74 -4.23 -7.03
CA LYS A 202 8.64 -5.00 -5.79
C LYS A 202 7.97 -6.36 -5.98
N ILE A 203 6.93 -6.42 -6.79
CA ILE A 203 6.29 -7.70 -7.15
C ILE A 203 7.29 -8.59 -7.88
N ARG A 204 8.00 -8.08 -8.88
CA ARG A 204 9.02 -8.85 -9.62
C ARG A 204 10.11 -9.40 -8.71
N GLU A 205 10.59 -8.62 -7.74
CA GLU A 205 11.59 -9.06 -6.75
C GLU A 205 11.11 -10.29 -5.96
N LYS A 206 9.80 -10.51 -5.84
CA LYS A 206 9.19 -11.60 -5.08
C LYS A 206 8.81 -12.81 -5.93
N ILE A 207 8.40 -12.59 -7.19
CA ILE A 207 7.87 -13.68 -8.03
C ILE A 207 8.79 -14.11 -9.17
N GLU A 208 9.73 -13.25 -9.61
CA GLU A 208 10.59 -13.55 -10.75
C GLU A 208 11.90 -14.17 -10.29
N PHE A 209 12.35 -15.20 -10.98
CA PHE A 209 13.69 -15.75 -10.77
C PHE A 209 14.79 -14.74 -11.17
N ASN A 210 14.53 -13.98 -12.24
CA ASN A 210 15.43 -12.94 -12.74
C ASN A 210 14.61 -11.72 -13.14
N THR A 211 14.71 -10.65 -12.38
CA THR A 211 13.95 -9.40 -12.61
C THR A 211 14.30 -8.69 -13.91
N ALA A 212 15.52 -8.92 -14.47
CA ALA A 212 15.94 -8.39 -15.77
C ALA A 212 15.34 -9.17 -16.95
N LYS A 213 14.92 -10.42 -16.73
CA LYS A 213 14.24 -11.26 -17.72
C LYS A 213 12.96 -11.85 -17.09
N PRO A 214 11.94 -11.01 -16.87
CA PRO A 214 10.74 -11.41 -16.16
C PRO A 214 9.96 -12.48 -16.94
N GLN A 215 9.47 -13.50 -16.23
CA GLN A 215 8.66 -14.58 -16.77
C GLN A 215 7.16 -14.28 -16.66
N TYR A 216 6.74 -13.56 -15.62
CA TYR A 216 5.35 -13.27 -15.31
C TYR A 216 4.94 -11.87 -15.74
N ILE A 217 5.61 -10.82 -15.27
CA ILE A 217 5.22 -9.44 -15.56
C ILE A 217 6.21 -8.83 -16.57
N GLU A 218 5.76 -8.68 -17.80
CA GLU A 218 6.53 -8.11 -18.90
C GLU A 218 6.31 -6.59 -19.01
N THR A 219 7.35 -5.84 -19.35
CA THR A 219 7.25 -4.42 -19.71
C THR A 219 7.04 -4.30 -21.21
N ILE A 220 5.96 -3.66 -21.62
CA ILE A 220 5.73 -3.27 -23.01
C ILE A 220 6.19 -1.82 -23.14
N TRP A 221 7.38 -1.63 -23.71
CA TRP A 221 8.03 -0.33 -23.78
C TRP A 221 7.15 0.73 -24.46
N GLY A 222 7.05 1.89 -23.82
CA GLY A 222 6.20 2.98 -24.30
C GLY A 222 4.70 2.81 -24.05
N VAL A 223 4.26 1.66 -23.50
CA VAL A 223 2.84 1.36 -23.25
C VAL A 223 2.56 1.09 -21.77
N GLY A 224 3.15 0.02 -21.19
CA GLY A 224 2.81 -0.36 -19.83
C GLY A 224 3.27 -1.77 -19.46
N TYR A 225 2.40 -2.54 -18.82
CA TYR A 225 2.71 -3.86 -18.29
C TYR A 225 1.70 -4.93 -18.71
N ARG A 226 2.19 -6.16 -18.83
CA ARG A 226 1.39 -7.32 -19.19
C ARG A 226 1.77 -8.51 -18.33
N PHE A 227 0.79 -9.27 -17.84
CA PHE A 227 1.03 -10.58 -17.26
C PHE A 227 1.08 -11.62 -18.37
N LYS A 228 2.17 -12.36 -18.46
CA LYS A 228 2.43 -13.34 -19.51
C LYS A 228 2.11 -14.75 -19.00
N VAL A 229 1.35 -15.53 -19.74
CA VAL A 229 1.08 -16.96 -19.51
C VAL A 229 1.71 -17.82 -20.57
#